data_c0e70cc79c32a059fcf8fdeefeeed9e8
#
_entry.id   c0e70cc79c32a059fcf8fdeefeeed9e8
#
_cell.length_a   1.000
_cell.length_b   1.000
_cell.length_c   1.000
_cell.angle_alpha   90.00
_cell.angle_beta   90.00
_cell.angle_gamma   90.00
#
_symmetry.space_group_name_H-M   'P 1'
#
loop_
_entity.id
_entity.type
_entity.pdbx_description
1 polymer ?
#
loop_
_entity_poly.entity_id
_entity_poly.type
_entity_poly.pdbx_seq_one_letter_code
_entity_poly.pdbx_strand_id
1 'polypeptide(L)'
;FFVIFISFCFILYLVFYLFFRSRLSLGKYLLKNKYKKIEKGYFYFVDAMIAIANKDNKTAIKSHRKMTSYLKDDPSLSLLLKSEVLKIEKKYPELNNVYEDMIKSKKTETLGYRGLMEQNLKNHDYHHAFLYGEKLFSLNPNIEKLYETLIFIAAKTKNWNQLISLSDKAFSNKIINKSSLNENKSIGYYEIAKIKF
;
A
#
# COMPACT_ATOMS: atom_id res chain seq x y z
N PHE A 1 41.09 40.64 -42.19
CA PHE A 1 40.10 39.54 -42.22
C PHE A 1 40.35 38.50 -41.12
N PHE A 2 41.60 38.05 -40.96
CA PHE A 2 41.94 36.99 -40.00
C PHE A 2 41.60 37.37 -38.51
N VAL A 3 41.91 38.59 -38.10
CA VAL A 3 41.59 39.08 -36.73
C VAL A 3 40.10 39.18 -36.47
N ILE A 4 39.31 39.62 -37.47
CA ILE A 4 37.87 39.71 -37.37
C ILE A 4 37.24 38.31 -37.24
N PHE A 5 37.77 37.32 -37.96
CA PHE A 5 37.30 35.94 -37.90
C PHE A 5 37.58 35.31 -36.52
N ILE A 6 38.77 35.52 -35.95
CA ILE A 6 39.14 35.06 -34.60
C ILE A 6 38.24 35.71 -33.54
N SER A 7 38.00 37.01 -33.63
CA SER A 7 37.12 37.72 -32.72
C SER A 7 35.66 37.19 -32.76
N PHE A 8 35.17 36.87 -33.96
CA PHE A 8 33.85 36.28 -34.14
C PHE A 8 33.73 34.89 -33.54
N CYS A 9 34.73 34.03 -33.75
CA CYS A 9 34.80 32.69 -33.16
C CYS A 9 34.86 32.77 -31.63
N PHE A 10 35.60 33.72 -31.07
CA PHE A 10 35.68 33.92 -29.63
C PHE A 10 34.33 34.39 -29.01
N ILE A 11 33.63 35.27 -29.69
CA ILE A 11 32.30 35.71 -29.27
C ILE A 11 31.28 34.54 -29.29
N LEU A 12 31.29 33.74 -30.34
CA LEU A 12 30.45 32.53 -30.42
C LEU A 12 30.77 31.56 -29.29
N TYR A 13 32.04 31.31 -29.01
CA TYR A 13 32.47 30.46 -27.91
C TYR A 13 31.97 31.01 -26.54
N LEU A 14 32.07 32.30 -26.30
CA LEU A 14 31.58 32.94 -25.06
C LEU A 14 30.06 32.79 -24.93
N VAL A 15 29.31 33.03 -25.99
CA VAL A 15 27.84 32.88 -25.98
C VAL A 15 27.46 31.42 -25.69
N PHE A 16 28.11 30.47 -26.34
CA PHE A 16 27.89 29.04 -26.12
C PHE A 16 28.26 28.64 -24.69
N TYR A 17 29.40 29.09 -24.18
CA TYR A 17 29.84 28.83 -22.80
C TYR A 17 28.84 29.39 -21.75
N LEU A 18 28.38 30.61 -21.91
CA LEU A 18 27.41 31.24 -21.03
C LEU A 18 26.06 30.53 -21.09
N PHE A 19 25.63 30.14 -22.28
CA PHE A 19 24.38 29.38 -22.45
C PHE A 19 24.46 28.01 -21.77
N PHE A 20 25.55 27.28 -21.94
CA PHE A 20 25.71 25.96 -21.30
C PHE A 20 25.83 26.05 -19.79
N ARG A 21 26.58 27.06 -19.30
CA ARG A 21 26.72 27.34 -17.85
C ARG A 21 25.39 27.74 -17.20
N SER A 22 24.56 28.52 -17.86
CA SER A 22 23.23 28.91 -17.34
C SER A 22 22.28 27.71 -17.27
N ARG A 23 22.28 26.84 -18.28
CA ARG A 23 21.49 25.57 -18.26
C ARG A 23 21.90 24.65 -17.13
N LEU A 24 23.18 24.46 -16.89
CA LEU A 24 23.70 23.65 -15.80
C LEU A 24 23.33 24.25 -14.42
N SER A 25 23.37 25.58 -14.27
CA SER A 25 22.99 26.28 -13.06
C SER A 25 21.48 26.15 -12.78
N LEU A 26 20.65 26.31 -13.80
CA LEU A 26 19.18 26.12 -13.69
C LEU A 26 18.82 24.68 -13.33
N GLY A 27 19.47 23.70 -13.95
CA GLY A 27 19.26 22.29 -13.62
C GLY A 27 19.58 21.97 -12.17
N LYS A 28 20.71 22.46 -11.65
CA LYS A 28 21.09 22.30 -10.23
C LYS A 28 20.11 22.98 -9.29
N TYR A 29 19.63 24.17 -9.64
CA TYR A 29 18.66 24.91 -8.84
C TYR A 29 17.31 24.18 -8.78
N LEU A 30 16.81 23.67 -9.92
CA LEU A 30 15.56 22.91 -9.99
C LEU A 30 15.64 21.61 -9.20
N LEU A 31 16.76 20.89 -9.31
CA LEU A 31 17.02 19.69 -8.52
C LEU A 31 17.03 20.00 -7.03
N LYS A 32 17.77 21.03 -6.61
CA LYS A 32 17.82 21.45 -5.20
C LYS A 32 16.43 21.80 -4.64
N ASN A 33 15.61 22.49 -5.43
CA ASN A 33 14.24 22.80 -5.03
C ASN A 33 13.34 21.57 -4.96
N LYS A 34 13.52 20.64 -5.89
CA LYS A 34 12.80 19.34 -5.86
C LYS A 34 13.17 18.55 -4.59
N TYR A 35 14.45 18.43 -4.28
CA TYR A 35 14.92 17.76 -3.05
C TYR A 35 14.35 18.42 -1.77
N LYS A 36 14.38 19.75 -1.67
CA LYS A 36 13.80 20.46 -0.53
C LYS A 36 12.29 20.23 -0.38
N LYS A 37 11.55 20.10 -1.50
CA LYS A 37 10.12 19.77 -1.46
C LYS A 37 9.90 18.35 -0.95
N ILE A 38 10.67 17.39 -1.44
CA ILE A 38 10.60 15.99 -1.02
C ILE A 38 10.93 15.89 0.48
N GLU A 39 12.00 16.51 0.94
CA GLU A 39 12.40 16.54 2.35
C GLU A 39 11.27 17.07 3.25
N LYS A 40 10.66 18.20 2.88
CA LYS A 40 9.49 18.74 3.60
C LYS A 40 8.31 17.77 3.60
N GLY A 41 8.07 17.08 2.49
CA GLY A 41 7.03 16.07 2.40
C GLY A 41 7.25 14.91 3.36
N TYR A 42 8.47 14.38 3.42
CA TYR A 42 8.84 13.35 4.39
C TYR A 42 8.76 13.84 5.84
N PHE A 43 9.17 15.07 6.10
CA PHE A 43 9.00 15.66 7.43
C PHE A 43 7.53 15.64 7.88
N TYR A 44 6.60 16.08 7.02
CA TYR A 44 5.17 16.04 7.35
C TYR A 44 4.61 14.63 7.42
N PHE A 45 5.14 13.68 6.65
CA PHE A 45 4.79 12.28 6.77
C PHE A 45 5.13 11.75 8.16
N VAL A 46 6.36 11.96 8.62
CA VAL A 46 6.82 11.53 9.95
C VAL A 46 6.02 12.23 11.06
N ASP A 47 5.81 13.53 10.94
CA ASP A 47 5.02 14.32 11.90
C ASP A 47 3.57 13.77 12.02
N ALA A 48 2.95 13.45 10.89
CA ALA A 48 1.62 12.83 10.90
C ALA A 48 1.62 11.44 11.55
N MET A 49 2.63 10.60 11.26
CA MET A 49 2.73 9.26 11.86
C MET A 49 2.93 9.32 13.38
N ILE A 50 3.76 10.27 13.85
CA ILE A 50 3.94 10.52 15.29
C ILE A 50 2.61 11.00 15.91
N ALA A 51 1.90 11.91 15.26
CA ALA A 51 0.63 12.41 15.73
C ALA A 51 -0.43 11.28 15.82
N ILE A 52 -0.46 10.37 14.84
CA ILE A 52 -1.33 9.18 14.85
C ILE A 52 -1.00 8.28 16.05
N ALA A 53 0.29 7.99 16.28
CA ALA A 53 0.74 7.17 17.39
C ALA A 53 0.36 7.79 18.77
N ASN A 54 0.41 9.11 18.88
CA ASN A 54 0.02 9.87 20.07
C ASN A 54 -1.50 10.15 20.16
N LYS A 55 -2.30 9.68 19.21
CA LYS A 55 -3.75 9.95 19.09
C LYS A 55 -4.09 11.45 18.95
N ASP A 56 -3.15 12.25 18.47
CA ASP A 56 -3.37 13.66 18.12
C ASP A 56 -3.96 13.77 16.70
N ASN A 57 -5.26 13.56 16.62
CA ASN A 57 -6.00 13.55 15.37
C ASN A 57 -5.89 14.88 14.60
N LYS A 58 -5.86 16.01 15.32
CA LYS A 58 -5.81 17.34 14.71
C LYS A 58 -4.49 17.56 13.97
N THR A 59 -3.38 17.23 14.62
CA THR A 59 -2.05 17.34 14.00
C THR A 59 -1.89 16.35 12.87
N ALA A 60 -2.36 15.10 13.02
CA ALA A 60 -2.33 14.07 11.98
C ALA A 60 -3.01 14.54 10.68
N ILE A 61 -4.23 15.06 10.76
CA ILE A 61 -4.99 15.57 9.61
C ILE A 61 -4.27 16.77 8.97
N LYS A 62 -3.78 17.71 9.79
CA LYS A 62 -3.07 18.90 9.31
C LYS A 62 -1.79 18.53 8.56
N SER A 63 -1.00 17.61 9.11
CA SER A 63 0.27 17.18 8.53
C SER A 63 0.06 16.32 7.29
N HIS A 64 -0.98 15.49 7.23
CA HIS A 64 -1.40 14.81 6.01
C HIS A 64 -1.68 15.79 4.86
N ARG A 65 -2.48 16.85 5.10
CA ARG A 65 -2.77 17.87 4.06
C ARG A 65 -1.51 18.57 3.55
N LYS A 66 -0.56 18.85 4.43
CA LYS A 66 0.74 19.44 4.06
C LYS A 66 1.58 18.44 3.26
N MET A 67 1.70 17.19 3.73
CA MET A 67 2.45 16.15 3.04
C MET A 67 1.98 15.97 1.59
N THR A 68 0.66 15.85 1.35
CA THR A 68 0.10 15.65 0.00
C THR A 68 0.42 16.79 -0.95
N SER A 69 0.64 18.02 -0.45
CA SER A 69 1.05 19.15 -1.29
C SER A 69 2.51 19.06 -1.76
N TYR A 70 3.37 18.37 -0.99
CA TYR A 70 4.80 18.22 -1.27
C TYR A 70 5.15 16.91 -1.99
N LEU A 71 4.49 15.78 -1.65
CA LEU A 71 4.77 14.43 -2.18
C LEU A 71 3.71 13.98 -3.20
N LYS A 72 3.37 14.85 -4.15
CA LYS A 72 2.42 14.51 -5.22
C LYS A 72 2.88 13.35 -6.10
N ASP A 73 4.19 13.18 -6.24
CA ASP A 73 4.81 12.18 -7.13
C ASP A 73 4.95 10.79 -6.46
N ASP A 74 4.63 10.64 -5.16
CA ASP A 74 4.62 9.35 -4.47
C ASP A 74 3.21 9.02 -3.93
N PRO A 75 2.36 8.43 -4.78
CA PRO A 75 1.00 8.10 -4.39
C PRO A 75 0.93 7.06 -3.27
N SER A 76 1.96 6.20 -3.13
CA SER A 76 1.96 5.11 -2.15
C SER A 76 1.96 5.64 -0.71
N LEU A 77 2.85 6.60 -0.41
CA LEU A 77 2.88 7.24 0.91
C LEU A 77 1.63 8.07 1.19
N SER A 78 1.11 8.73 0.15
CA SER A 78 -0.12 9.51 0.26
C SER A 78 -1.31 8.62 0.59
N LEU A 79 -1.47 7.48 -0.10
CA LEU A 79 -2.54 6.51 0.17
C LEU A 79 -2.42 5.90 1.57
N LEU A 80 -1.19 5.53 1.98
CA LEU A 80 -0.94 4.99 3.32
C LEU A 80 -1.42 5.97 4.40
N LEU A 81 -0.95 7.21 4.37
CA LEU A 81 -1.30 8.19 5.38
C LEU A 81 -2.77 8.59 5.30
N LYS A 82 -3.36 8.69 4.09
CA LYS A 82 -4.78 8.95 3.88
C LYS A 82 -5.64 7.87 4.52
N SER A 83 -5.26 6.60 4.40
CA SER A 83 -6.01 5.50 5.02
C SER A 83 -6.03 5.62 6.53
N GLU A 84 -4.91 5.96 7.17
CA GLU A 84 -4.84 6.14 8.62
C GLU A 84 -5.67 7.35 9.09
N VAL A 85 -5.60 8.46 8.36
CA VAL A 85 -6.42 9.65 8.67
C VAL A 85 -7.91 9.36 8.54
N LEU A 86 -8.35 8.64 7.50
CA LEU A 86 -9.76 8.28 7.31
C LEU A 86 -10.27 7.30 8.38
N LYS A 87 -9.41 6.41 8.92
CA LYS A 87 -9.74 5.58 10.09
C LYS A 87 -10.04 6.45 11.31
N ILE A 88 -9.20 7.46 11.55
CA ILE A 88 -9.37 8.41 12.66
C ILE A 88 -10.66 9.20 12.49
N GLU A 89 -10.96 9.66 11.28
CA GLU A 89 -12.19 10.40 10.96
C GLU A 89 -13.42 9.52 10.87
N LYS A 90 -13.27 8.18 10.94
CA LYS A 90 -14.34 7.16 10.79
C LYS A 90 -15.10 7.27 9.46
N LYS A 91 -14.43 7.72 8.41
CA LYS A 91 -14.97 7.86 7.04
C LYS A 91 -14.80 6.56 6.26
N TYR A 92 -15.54 5.54 6.65
CA TYR A 92 -15.37 4.18 6.11
C TYR A 92 -15.66 4.04 4.60
N PRO A 93 -16.66 4.72 4.00
CA PRO A 93 -16.86 4.64 2.55
C PRO A 93 -15.69 5.19 1.75
N GLU A 94 -15.13 6.34 2.17
CA GLU A 94 -13.94 6.93 1.55
C GLU A 94 -12.69 6.07 1.79
N LEU A 95 -12.60 5.41 2.94
CA LEU A 95 -11.52 4.50 3.28
C LEU A 95 -11.50 3.27 2.37
N ASN A 96 -12.65 2.71 2.02
CA ASN A 96 -12.75 1.60 1.08
C ASN A 96 -12.19 1.99 -0.30
N ASN A 97 -12.55 3.18 -0.82
CA ASN A 97 -12.01 3.68 -2.08
C ASN A 97 -10.47 3.81 -2.04
N VAL A 98 -9.93 4.24 -0.89
CA VAL A 98 -8.47 4.32 -0.72
C VAL A 98 -7.82 2.94 -0.75
N TYR A 99 -8.43 1.94 -0.11
CA TYR A 99 -7.93 0.56 -0.18
C TYR A 99 -8.01 -0.04 -1.59
N GLU A 100 -9.07 0.27 -2.33
CA GLU A 100 -9.18 -0.11 -3.75
C GLU A 100 -8.10 0.55 -4.61
N ASP A 101 -7.73 1.80 -4.32
CA ASP A 101 -6.59 2.42 -4.99
C ASP A 101 -5.26 1.80 -4.58
N MET A 102 -5.12 1.38 -3.32
CA MET A 102 -3.92 0.69 -2.83
C MET A 102 -3.67 -0.65 -3.52
N ILE A 103 -4.70 -1.43 -3.83
CA ILE A 103 -4.53 -2.73 -4.51
C ILE A 103 -4.04 -2.61 -5.95
N LYS A 104 -4.12 -1.43 -6.57
CA LYS A 104 -3.62 -1.16 -7.93
C LYS A 104 -2.09 -1.05 -8.01
N SER A 105 -1.40 -0.91 -6.87
CA SER A 105 0.05 -0.73 -6.80
C SER A 105 0.71 -1.84 -6.00
N LYS A 106 1.71 -2.53 -6.57
CA LYS A 106 2.50 -3.57 -5.89
C LYS A 106 3.09 -3.15 -4.54
N LYS A 107 3.36 -1.85 -4.34
CA LYS A 107 3.90 -1.33 -3.08
C LYS A 107 2.87 -1.32 -1.94
N THR A 108 1.60 -1.22 -2.25
CA THR A 108 0.52 -1.01 -1.29
C THR A 108 -0.58 -2.09 -1.33
N GLU A 109 -0.54 -3.00 -2.33
CA GLU A 109 -1.59 -4.01 -2.55
C GLU A 109 -1.87 -4.87 -1.31
N THR A 110 -0.83 -5.30 -0.61
CA THR A 110 -0.95 -6.10 0.62
C THR A 110 -1.75 -5.35 1.71
N LEU A 111 -1.49 -4.05 1.86
CA LEU A 111 -2.22 -3.20 2.81
C LEU A 111 -3.65 -2.95 2.36
N GLY A 112 -3.86 -2.76 1.05
CA GLY A 112 -5.19 -2.60 0.45
C GLY A 112 -6.07 -3.82 0.69
N TYR A 113 -5.57 -5.02 0.34
CA TYR A 113 -6.32 -6.27 0.57
C TYR A 113 -6.59 -6.52 2.05
N ARG A 114 -5.62 -6.25 2.94
CA ARG A 114 -5.85 -6.36 4.38
C ARG A 114 -6.96 -5.40 4.84
N GLY A 115 -6.89 -4.13 4.42
CA GLY A 115 -7.88 -3.13 4.80
C GLY A 115 -9.30 -3.49 4.34
N LEU A 116 -9.46 -3.95 3.08
CA LEU A 116 -10.74 -4.40 2.54
C LEU A 116 -11.26 -5.65 3.28
N MET A 117 -10.39 -6.63 3.55
CA MET A 117 -10.75 -7.80 4.34
C MET A 117 -11.27 -7.41 5.72
N GLU A 118 -10.54 -6.58 6.45
CA GLU A 118 -10.91 -6.13 7.80
C GLU A 118 -12.21 -5.33 7.83
N GLN A 119 -12.43 -4.44 6.82
CA GLN A 119 -13.68 -3.69 6.72
C GLN A 119 -14.89 -4.60 6.47
N ASN A 120 -14.75 -5.56 5.56
CA ASN A 120 -15.82 -6.51 5.26
C ASN A 120 -16.10 -7.43 6.47
N LEU A 121 -15.07 -7.84 7.20
CA LEU A 121 -15.25 -8.58 8.47
C LEU A 121 -16.07 -7.79 9.50
N LYS A 122 -15.76 -6.50 9.68
CA LYS A 122 -16.51 -5.61 10.59
C LYS A 122 -17.98 -5.45 10.19
N ASN A 123 -18.23 -5.47 8.88
CA ASN A 123 -19.58 -5.37 8.32
C ASN A 123 -20.29 -6.72 8.24
N HIS A 124 -19.67 -7.81 8.74
CA HIS A 124 -20.18 -9.19 8.65
C HIS A 124 -20.36 -9.69 7.21
N ASP A 125 -19.74 -9.05 6.23
CA ASP A 125 -19.66 -9.52 4.84
C ASP A 125 -18.51 -10.53 4.70
N TYR A 126 -18.78 -11.73 5.19
CA TYR A 126 -17.80 -12.82 5.18
C TYR A 126 -17.39 -13.27 3.78
N HIS A 127 -18.29 -13.10 2.80
CA HIS A 127 -17.98 -13.50 1.42
C HIS A 127 -16.86 -12.62 0.84
N HIS A 128 -17.03 -11.30 0.85
CA HIS A 128 -15.99 -10.40 0.34
C HIS A 128 -14.74 -10.39 1.24
N ALA A 129 -14.92 -10.54 2.57
CA ALA A 129 -13.79 -10.69 3.47
C ALA A 129 -12.90 -11.90 3.09
N PHE A 130 -13.52 -13.04 2.75
CA PHE A 130 -12.77 -14.22 2.31
C PHE A 130 -12.05 -13.98 0.98
N LEU A 131 -12.72 -13.38 -0.01
CA LEU A 131 -12.11 -13.09 -1.32
C LEU A 131 -10.86 -12.21 -1.20
N TYR A 132 -10.94 -11.12 -0.44
CA TYR A 132 -9.80 -10.25 -0.21
C TYR A 132 -8.71 -10.93 0.63
N GLY A 133 -9.09 -11.69 1.64
CA GLY A 133 -8.17 -12.44 2.47
C GLY A 133 -7.44 -13.56 1.70
N GLU A 134 -8.09 -14.24 0.77
CA GLU A 134 -7.45 -15.24 -0.09
C GLU A 134 -6.42 -14.61 -1.02
N LYS A 135 -6.71 -13.42 -1.58
CA LYS A 135 -5.72 -12.64 -2.34
C LYS A 135 -4.54 -12.25 -1.47
N LEU A 136 -4.80 -11.74 -0.27
CA LEU A 136 -3.77 -11.39 0.70
C LEU A 136 -2.90 -12.62 1.07
N PHE A 137 -3.51 -13.78 1.29
CA PHE A 137 -2.82 -15.02 1.60
C PHE A 137 -1.94 -15.50 0.45
N SER A 138 -2.38 -15.32 -0.80
CA SER A 138 -1.58 -15.67 -1.98
C SER A 138 -0.36 -14.76 -2.16
N LEU A 139 -0.44 -13.49 -1.73
CA LEU A 139 0.67 -12.54 -1.78
C LEU A 139 1.67 -12.75 -0.64
N ASN A 140 1.18 -12.99 0.55
CA ASN A 140 2.01 -13.20 1.75
C ASN A 140 1.32 -14.17 2.72
N PRO A 141 1.54 -15.46 2.58
CA PRO A 141 0.90 -16.47 3.42
C PRO A 141 1.36 -16.45 4.89
N ASN A 142 2.52 -15.82 5.18
CA ASN A 142 3.09 -15.77 6.54
C ASN A 142 2.55 -14.59 7.39
N ILE A 143 1.51 -13.91 6.93
CA ILE A 143 0.88 -12.86 7.75
C ILE A 143 0.25 -13.52 8.99
N GLU A 144 0.66 -13.00 10.16
CA GLU A 144 0.18 -13.50 11.44
C GLU A 144 -1.36 -13.54 11.50
N LYS A 145 -1.90 -14.66 11.95
CA LYS A 145 -3.35 -14.92 12.11
C LYS A 145 -4.20 -14.82 10.84
N LEU A 146 -3.59 -14.66 9.67
CA LEU A 146 -4.37 -14.58 8.42
C LEU A 146 -5.03 -15.92 8.10
N TYR A 147 -4.27 -17.02 8.21
CA TYR A 147 -4.78 -18.36 7.96
C TYR A 147 -5.97 -18.70 8.88
N GLU A 148 -5.79 -18.48 10.18
CA GLU A 148 -6.84 -18.73 11.20
C GLU A 148 -8.10 -17.92 10.92
N THR A 149 -7.91 -16.65 10.52
CA THR A 149 -9.04 -15.77 10.14
C THR A 149 -9.80 -16.33 8.94
N LEU A 150 -9.09 -16.80 7.92
CA LEU A 150 -9.72 -17.37 6.72
C LEU A 150 -10.42 -18.69 7.00
N ILE A 151 -9.84 -19.56 7.83
CA ILE A 151 -10.48 -20.80 8.29
C ILE A 151 -11.76 -20.49 9.07
N PHE A 152 -11.70 -19.51 9.99
CA PHE A 152 -12.87 -19.03 10.71
C PHE A 152 -13.99 -18.56 9.77
N ILE A 153 -13.66 -17.75 8.76
CA ILE A 153 -14.62 -17.25 7.78
C ILE A 153 -15.23 -18.42 7.00
N ALA A 154 -14.41 -19.36 6.49
CA ALA A 154 -14.87 -20.50 5.73
C ALA A 154 -15.81 -21.40 6.54
N ALA A 155 -15.49 -21.65 7.81
CA ALA A 155 -16.35 -22.39 8.73
C ALA A 155 -17.66 -21.63 9.04
N LYS A 156 -17.57 -20.32 9.28
CA LYS A 156 -18.72 -19.46 9.57
C LYS A 156 -19.71 -19.41 8.41
N THR A 157 -19.21 -19.40 7.19
CA THR A 157 -20.01 -19.41 5.96
C THR A 157 -20.38 -20.82 5.50
N LYS A 158 -19.98 -21.86 6.24
CA LYS A 158 -20.15 -23.27 5.89
C LYS A 158 -19.57 -23.63 4.50
N ASN A 159 -18.56 -22.91 4.07
CA ASN A 159 -17.90 -23.16 2.78
C ASN A 159 -16.74 -24.15 2.97
N TRP A 160 -17.10 -25.41 3.17
CA TRP A 160 -16.16 -26.49 3.50
C TRP A 160 -15.16 -26.78 2.40
N ASN A 161 -15.54 -26.58 1.13
CA ASN A 161 -14.61 -26.73 -0.01
C ASN A 161 -13.49 -25.70 0.05
N GLN A 162 -13.81 -24.44 0.39
CA GLN A 162 -12.79 -23.40 0.58
C GLN A 162 -11.89 -23.69 1.78
N LEU A 163 -12.45 -24.20 2.89
CA LEU A 163 -11.67 -24.61 4.05
C LEU A 163 -10.65 -25.69 3.69
N ILE A 164 -11.06 -26.75 2.97
CA ILE A 164 -10.17 -27.82 2.53
C ILE A 164 -9.07 -27.27 1.60
N SER A 165 -9.44 -26.51 0.58
CA SER A 165 -8.51 -25.92 -0.37
C SER A 165 -7.49 -24.99 0.30
N LEU A 166 -7.94 -24.17 1.25
CA LEU A 166 -7.07 -23.27 1.99
C LEU A 166 -6.08 -24.04 2.88
N SER A 167 -6.55 -25.15 3.51
CA SER A 167 -5.69 -25.99 4.34
C SER A 167 -4.60 -26.68 3.51
N ASP A 168 -4.91 -27.12 2.29
CA ASP A 168 -3.90 -27.65 1.36
C ASP A 168 -2.86 -26.59 0.98
N LYS A 169 -3.30 -25.35 0.67
CA LYS A 169 -2.40 -24.23 0.38
C LYS A 169 -1.53 -23.87 1.59
N ALA A 170 -2.10 -23.88 2.80
CA ALA A 170 -1.36 -23.58 4.03
C ALA A 170 -0.32 -24.66 4.35
N PHE A 171 -0.63 -25.92 4.12
CA PHE A 171 0.33 -27.01 4.27
C PHE A 171 1.47 -26.92 3.25
N SER A 172 1.17 -26.66 1.98
CA SER A 172 2.21 -26.48 0.96
C SER A 172 3.14 -25.29 1.25
N ASN A 173 2.62 -24.24 1.87
CA ASN A 173 3.39 -23.07 2.34
C ASN A 173 4.05 -23.28 3.73
N LYS A 174 3.97 -24.50 4.32
CA LYS A 174 4.54 -24.82 5.63
C LYS A 174 3.99 -23.98 6.80
N ILE A 175 2.78 -23.48 6.69
CA ILE A 175 2.09 -22.70 7.74
C ILE A 175 1.50 -23.64 8.79
N ILE A 176 0.98 -24.77 8.35
CA ILE A 176 0.42 -25.80 9.22
C ILE A 176 1.16 -27.12 9.03
N ASN A 177 1.12 -27.97 10.05
CA ASN A 177 1.64 -29.33 9.99
C ASN A 177 0.61 -30.32 9.40
N LYS A 178 1.04 -31.57 9.16
CA LYS A 178 0.21 -32.61 8.59
C LYS A 178 -0.98 -33.00 9.49
N SER A 179 -0.82 -32.91 10.79
CA SER A 179 -1.90 -33.19 11.76
C SER A 179 -3.04 -32.18 11.60
N SER A 180 -2.72 -30.89 11.61
CA SER A 180 -3.71 -29.81 11.41
C SER A 180 -4.36 -29.86 10.03
N LEU A 181 -3.62 -30.23 8.99
CA LEU A 181 -4.18 -30.46 7.66
C LEU A 181 -5.23 -31.55 7.68
N ASN A 182 -4.90 -32.73 8.26
CA ASN A 182 -5.79 -33.87 8.32
C ASN A 182 -7.05 -33.57 9.14
N GLU A 183 -6.90 -32.86 10.27
CA GLU A 183 -8.01 -32.41 11.11
C GLU A 183 -8.99 -31.51 10.32
N ASN A 184 -8.46 -30.45 9.71
CA ASN A 184 -9.30 -29.53 8.92
C ASN A 184 -9.99 -30.20 7.75
N LYS A 185 -9.31 -31.12 7.05
CA LYS A 185 -9.92 -31.91 5.96
C LYS A 185 -10.99 -32.85 6.48
N SER A 186 -10.76 -33.52 7.60
CA SER A 186 -11.76 -34.40 8.21
C SER A 186 -13.02 -33.64 8.59
N ILE A 187 -12.88 -32.47 9.19
CA ILE A 187 -14.02 -31.58 9.50
C ILE A 187 -14.74 -31.20 8.20
N GLY A 188 -14.01 -30.73 7.20
CA GLY A 188 -14.60 -30.29 5.94
C GLY A 188 -15.37 -31.41 5.23
N TYR A 189 -14.78 -32.61 5.11
CA TYR A 189 -15.44 -33.75 4.46
C TYR A 189 -16.64 -34.26 5.28
N TYR A 190 -16.54 -34.29 6.58
CA TYR A 190 -17.65 -34.67 7.46
C TYR A 190 -18.86 -33.75 7.25
N GLU A 191 -18.64 -32.45 7.28
CA GLU A 191 -19.71 -31.46 7.12
C GLU A 191 -20.32 -31.48 5.70
N ILE A 192 -19.49 -31.72 4.67
CA ILE A 192 -19.99 -31.89 3.30
C ILE A 192 -20.88 -33.16 3.18
N ALA A 193 -20.45 -34.27 3.80
CA ALA A 193 -21.25 -35.51 3.81
C ALA A 193 -22.59 -35.30 4.49
N LYS A 194 -22.61 -34.60 5.66
CA LYS A 194 -23.82 -34.28 6.42
C LYS A 194 -24.84 -33.44 5.67
N ILE A 195 -24.41 -32.62 4.71
CA ILE A 195 -25.33 -31.83 3.88
C ILE A 195 -25.97 -32.64 2.76
N LYS A 196 -25.31 -33.73 2.35
CA LYS A 196 -25.77 -34.60 1.23
C LYS A 196 -26.76 -35.68 1.67
N PHE A 197 -26.87 -35.93 2.95
CA PHE A 197 -27.80 -36.88 3.57
C PHE A 197 -28.78 -36.15 4.52
#